data_6e83e2964645de338412f5b0c1b2297d
#
_entry.id   6e83e2964645de338412f5b0c1b2297d
#
_cell.length_a   1.000
_cell.length_b   1.000
_cell.length_c   1.000
_cell.angle_alpha   90.00
_cell.angle_beta   90.00
_cell.angle_gamma   90.00
#
_symmetry.space_group_name_H-M   'P 1'
#
loop_
_entity.id
_entity.type
_entity.pdbx_description
1 polymer ?
#
loop_
_entity_poly.entity_id
_entity_poly.type
_entity_poly.pdbx_seq_one_letter_code
_entity_poly.pdbx_strand_id
1 'polypeptide(L)'
;PNYEINTDDFSHKYTADLEPISPLSYTHNNKTSITNNFIKAGIGTRLSPDFLFRHYSNITKRTSLGIGIDHNSTWLGMKDYPNLKYMNNAFALSMTNRFSQFQLHSHVDYHYDTYHINDMAIGDARKIHSLNADVTANNNKSSYKGLYDEFSLKYSYSGIQNGMQENYLRFKAHLEHSNSWFRYGKGTQTLAIDVNADLNVIEQSQFII
;
A
#
# COMPACT_ATOMS: atom_id res chain seq x y z
N PRO A 1 -11.95 -23.36 46.30
CA PRO A 1 -11.21 -24.25 45.40
C PRO A 1 -10.05 -23.49 44.81
N ASN A 2 -8.84 -23.89 45.20
CA ASN A 2 -7.60 -23.39 44.61
C ASN A 2 -7.39 -24.17 43.29
N TYR A 3 -7.40 -23.48 42.17
CA TYR A 3 -6.97 -24.05 40.91
C TYR A 3 -5.46 -23.79 40.74
N GLU A 4 -4.65 -24.80 40.93
CA GLU A 4 -3.26 -24.78 40.50
C GLU A 4 -3.21 -25.11 39.03
N ILE A 5 -2.84 -24.13 38.20
CA ILE A 5 -2.57 -24.33 36.79
C ILE A 5 -1.15 -24.89 36.69
N ASN A 6 -1.05 -26.16 36.41
CA ASN A 6 0.25 -26.80 36.14
C ASN A 6 0.74 -26.38 34.77
N THR A 7 1.75 -25.50 34.71
CA THR A 7 2.31 -24.93 33.45
C THR A 7 3.44 -25.75 32.86
N ASP A 8 3.74 -26.92 33.41
CA ASP A 8 4.93 -27.70 33.02
C ASP A 8 4.73 -28.58 31.76
N ASP A 9 3.51 -28.64 31.19
CA ASP A 9 3.24 -29.58 30.11
C ASP A 9 3.26 -28.99 28.69
N PHE A 10 3.66 -27.72 28.50
CA PHE A 10 3.66 -27.10 27.16
C PHE A 10 5.04 -26.86 26.52
N SER A 11 6.10 -27.44 27.04
CA SER A 11 7.41 -27.39 26.39
C SER A 11 7.64 -28.57 25.43
N HIS A 12 6.85 -28.72 24.40
CA HIS A 12 7.26 -29.52 23.26
C HIS A 12 8.33 -28.77 22.47
N LYS A 13 9.59 -29.10 22.72
CA LYS A 13 10.68 -28.73 21.80
C LYS A 13 10.50 -29.55 20.52
N TYR A 14 9.83 -28.96 19.53
CA TYR A 14 9.94 -29.46 18.17
C TYR A 14 11.32 -29.04 17.65
N THR A 15 12.29 -29.92 17.74
CA THR A 15 13.47 -29.86 16.88
C THR A 15 13.03 -30.39 15.52
N ALA A 16 12.48 -29.53 14.67
CA ALA A 16 12.36 -29.86 13.26
C ALA A 16 13.78 -29.88 12.69
N ASP A 17 14.24 -31.07 12.36
CA ASP A 17 15.47 -31.25 11.58
C ASP A 17 15.13 -30.81 10.15
N LEU A 18 15.19 -29.52 9.91
CA LEU A 18 14.98 -28.95 8.59
C LEU A 18 16.24 -29.21 7.79
N GLU A 19 16.19 -30.17 6.87
CA GLU A 19 17.22 -30.30 5.85
C GLU A 19 17.39 -28.93 5.17
N PRO A 20 18.65 -28.44 5.05
CA PRO A 20 18.89 -27.17 4.40
C PRO A 20 18.40 -27.26 2.97
N ILE A 21 17.36 -26.47 2.66
CA ILE A 21 16.81 -26.33 1.30
C ILE A 21 17.98 -25.87 0.43
N SER A 22 18.42 -26.73 -0.49
CA SER A 22 19.42 -26.34 -1.49
C SER A 22 18.94 -25.07 -2.19
N PRO A 23 19.75 -24.00 -2.24
CA PRO A 23 19.36 -22.81 -2.94
C PRO A 23 19.03 -23.18 -4.39
N LEU A 24 17.77 -23.01 -4.77
CA LEU A 24 17.35 -23.14 -6.16
C LEU A 24 18.24 -22.19 -6.98
N SER A 25 19.15 -22.76 -7.75
CA SER A 25 19.92 -21.99 -8.73
C SER A 25 18.95 -21.51 -9.80
N TYR A 26 18.43 -20.31 -9.60
CA TYR A 26 17.58 -19.64 -10.59
C TYR A 26 18.48 -19.19 -11.74
N THR A 27 18.58 -20.00 -12.76
CA THR A 27 19.13 -19.56 -14.05
C THR A 27 18.14 -18.56 -14.64
N HIS A 28 18.46 -17.29 -14.52
CA HIS A 28 17.68 -16.20 -15.09
C HIS A 28 17.72 -16.31 -16.62
N ASN A 29 16.76 -17.03 -17.17
CA ASN A 29 16.58 -17.08 -18.60
C ASN A 29 15.94 -15.76 -19.04
N ASN A 30 16.75 -14.83 -19.54
CA ASN A 30 16.46 -13.43 -19.83
C ASN A 30 15.37 -13.17 -20.90
N LYS A 31 14.46 -14.10 -21.10
CA LYS A 31 13.31 -13.96 -22.01
C LYS A 31 11.98 -14.19 -21.32
N THR A 32 11.82 -13.70 -20.08
CA THR A 32 10.47 -13.50 -19.57
C THR A 32 9.87 -12.33 -20.33
N SER A 33 8.95 -12.62 -21.24
CA SER A 33 8.07 -11.58 -21.80
C SER A 33 7.32 -10.99 -20.62
N ILE A 34 7.67 -9.77 -20.23
CA ILE A 34 6.92 -9.04 -19.20
C ILE A 34 5.55 -8.78 -19.80
N THR A 35 4.54 -9.51 -19.33
CA THR A 35 3.16 -9.25 -19.74
C THR A 35 2.75 -7.92 -19.12
N ASN A 36 2.51 -6.94 -19.98
CA ASN A 36 2.12 -5.60 -19.57
C ASN A 36 0.68 -5.54 -19.04
N ASN A 37 -0.08 -6.62 -19.20
CA ASN A 37 -1.47 -6.72 -18.80
C ASN A 37 -1.70 -8.00 -17.99
N PHE A 38 -2.48 -7.86 -16.93
CA PHE A 38 -2.96 -8.98 -16.14
C PHE A 38 -4.46 -8.80 -15.88
N ILE A 39 -5.25 -9.82 -16.21
CA ILE A 39 -6.68 -9.85 -15.93
C ILE A 39 -6.98 -11.15 -15.21
N LYS A 40 -7.69 -11.05 -14.11
CA LYS A 40 -8.27 -12.17 -13.36
C LYS A 40 -9.74 -11.88 -13.15
N ALA A 41 -10.59 -12.83 -13.47
CA ALA A 41 -12.00 -12.75 -13.15
C ALA A 41 -12.46 -14.10 -12.57
N GLY A 42 -13.31 -14.05 -11.58
CA GLY A 42 -13.82 -15.22 -10.90
C GLY A 42 -15.20 -14.99 -10.31
N ILE A 43 -15.89 -16.09 -10.05
CA ILE A 43 -17.14 -16.08 -9.30
C ILE A 43 -17.02 -17.14 -8.21
N GLY A 44 -17.17 -16.70 -6.99
CA GLY A 44 -17.16 -17.57 -5.82
C GLY A 44 -18.56 -18.07 -5.44
N THR A 45 -18.61 -18.88 -4.40
CA THR A 45 -19.85 -19.25 -3.75
C THR A 45 -20.61 -18.00 -3.30
N ARG A 46 -21.96 -18.05 -3.27
CA ARG A 46 -22.84 -16.93 -2.91
C ARG A 46 -22.79 -15.75 -3.88
N LEU A 47 -22.58 -16.03 -5.17
CA LEU A 47 -22.44 -14.97 -6.18
C LEU A 47 -21.45 -13.91 -5.70
N SER A 48 -20.21 -14.34 -5.45
CA SER A 48 -19.12 -13.48 -5.04
C SER A 48 -18.22 -13.21 -6.25
N PRO A 49 -18.51 -12.21 -7.08
CA PRO A 49 -17.65 -11.83 -8.18
C PRO A 49 -16.34 -11.25 -7.67
N ASP A 50 -15.25 -11.61 -8.33
CA ASP A 50 -13.89 -11.15 -8.11
C ASP A 50 -13.32 -10.73 -9.46
N PHE A 51 -12.82 -9.53 -9.55
CA PHE A 51 -12.22 -9.00 -10.77
C PHE A 51 -10.96 -8.21 -10.42
N LEU A 52 -9.87 -8.53 -11.11
CA LEU A 52 -8.60 -7.83 -10.98
C LEU A 52 -8.05 -7.50 -12.36
N PHE A 53 -7.75 -6.25 -12.58
CA PHE A 53 -7.07 -5.76 -13.77
C PHE A 53 -5.82 -4.98 -13.38
N ARG A 54 -4.70 -5.27 -14.04
CA ARG A 54 -3.46 -4.51 -13.92
C ARG A 54 -2.92 -4.28 -15.34
N HIS A 55 -2.58 -3.04 -15.60
CA HIS A 55 -1.92 -2.63 -16.84
C HIS A 55 -0.68 -1.83 -16.50
N TYR A 56 0.42 -2.14 -17.20
CA TYR A 56 1.64 -1.37 -17.11
C TYR A 56 2.16 -1.13 -18.52
N SER A 57 2.49 0.12 -18.84
CA SER A 57 3.05 0.49 -20.13
C SER A 57 4.09 1.60 -20.03
N ASN A 58 5.07 1.54 -20.91
CA ASN A 58 5.97 2.66 -21.14
C ASN A 58 5.37 3.53 -22.25
N ILE A 59 4.80 4.68 -21.88
CA ILE A 59 4.26 5.66 -22.83
C ILE A 59 5.40 6.24 -23.68
N THR A 60 6.53 6.49 -23.03
CA THR A 60 7.76 6.96 -23.67
C THR A 60 8.96 6.22 -23.07
N LYS A 61 10.17 6.46 -23.59
CA LYS A 61 11.42 5.95 -22.99
C LYS A 61 11.63 6.45 -21.54
N ARG A 62 10.97 7.53 -21.18
CA ARG A 62 11.13 8.19 -19.86
C ARG A 62 9.89 8.12 -18.98
N THR A 63 8.74 7.82 -19.55
CA THR A 63 7.45 7.82 -18.85
C THR A 63 6.84 6.45 -18.85
N SER A 64 6.54 5.92 -17.69
CA SER A 64 5.78 4.68 -17.50
C SER A 64 4.49 4.96 -16.75
N LEU A 65 3.45 4.21 -17.09
CA LEU A 65 2.10 4.30 -16.52
C LEU A 65 1.67 2.93 -16.02
N GLY A 66 1.12 2.89 -14.83
CA GLY A 66 0.47 1.72 -14.25
C GLY A 66 -0.98 2.03 -13.91
N ILE A 67 -1.90 1.13 -14.24
CA ILE A 67 -3.33 1.21 -13.91
C ILE A 67 -3.72 -0.07 -13.22
N GLY A 68 -4.47 0.04 -12.12
CA GLY A 68 -5.02 -1.06 -11.37
C GLY A 68 -6.50 -0.89 -11.10
N ILE A 69 -7.27 -1.95 -11.26
CA ILE A 69 -8.68 -2.03 -10.88
C ILE A 69 -8.87 -3.33 -10.12
N ASP A 70 -9.55 -3.25 -8.99
CA ASP A 70 -9.88 -4.39 -8.15
C ASP A 70 -11.34 -4.31 -7.73
N HIS A 71 -12.06 -5.39 -7.89
CA HIS A 71 -13.44 -5.53 -7.43
C HIS A 71 -13.61 -6.86 -6.75
N ASN A 72 -14.14 -6.85 -5.55
CA ASN A 72 -14.55 -8.03 -4.82
C ASN A 72 -15.87 -7.76 -4.10
N SER A 73 -16.83 -8.64 -4.23
CA SER A 73 -18.14 -8.45 -3.60
C SER A 73 -18.80 -9.77 -3.25
N THR A 74 -19.78 -9.70 -2.35
CA THR A 74 -20.70 -10.82 -2.03
C THR A 74 -22.11 -10.30 -2.11
N TRP A 75 -22.91 -10.87 -3.02
CA TRP A 75 -24.27 -10.40 -3.30
C TRP A 75 -25.35 -11.20 -2.55
N LEU A 76 -25.05 -12.44 -2.22
CA LEU A 76 -25.96 -13.27 -1.44
C LEU A 76 -25.49 -13.36 0.00
N GLY A 77 -26.36 -12.99 0.94
CA GLY A 77 -26.13 -13.17 2.37
C GLY A 77 -26.07 -14.65 2.79
N MET A 78 -25.75 -14.88 4.05
CA MET A 78 -25.83 -16.22 4.66
C MET A 78 -27.27 -16.54 5.07
N LYS A 79 -27.60 -17.85 5.24
CA LYS A 79 -28.91 -18.28 5.67
C LYS A 79 -29.36 -17.60 6.96
N ASP A 80 -28.46 -17.51 7.93
CA ASP A 80 -28.72 -16.88 9.23
C ASP A 80 -28.45 -15.36 9.25
N TYR A 81 -27.79 -14.83 8.19
CA TYR A 81 -27.39 -13.42 8.04
C TYR A 81 -27.64 -12.96 6.60
N PRO A 82 -28.90 -12.79 6.18
CA PRO A 82 -29.27 -12.50 4.79
C PRO A 82 -28.73 -11.14 4.31
N ASN A 83 -28.47 -10.22 5.23
CA ASN A 83 -27.96 -8.89 4.92
C ASN A 83 -26.43 -8.79 4.94
N LEU A 84 -25.72 -9.88 5.22
CA LEU A 84 -24.25 -9.87 5.23
C LEU A 84 -23.71 -9.81 3.79
N LYS A 85 -23.68 -8.61 3.25
CA LYS A 85 -23.17 -8.31 1.91
C LYS A 85 -22.05 -7.29 2.01
N TYR A 86 -21.10 -7.42 1.13
CA TYR A 86 -20.04 -6.41 1.02
C TYR A 86 -19.66 -6.17 -0.44
N MET A 87 -19.06 -5.05 -0.68
CA MET A 87 -18.48 -4.69 -1.96
C MET A 87 -17.24 -3.84 -1.71
N ASN A 88 -16.13 -4.28 -2.23
CA ASN A 88 -14.86 -3.55 -2.19
C ASN A 88 -14.46 -3.23 -3.62
N ASN A 89 -14.17 -1.97 -3.89
CA ASN A 89 -13.63 -1.52 -5.16
C ASN A 89 -12.36 -0.73 -4.90
N ALA A 90 -11.33 -1.00 -5.67
CA ALA A 90 -10.11 -0.23 -5.65
C ALA A 90 -9.72 0.18 -7.07
N PHE A 91 -9.28 1.40 -7.21
CA PHE A 91 -8.69 1.95 -8.42
C PHE A 91 -7.34 2.54 -8.07
N ALA A 92 -6.31 2.20 -8.84
CA ALA A 92 -4.97 2.70 -8.67
C ALA A 92 -4.39 3.22 -9.98
N LEU A 93 -3.73 4.37 -9.92
CA LEU A 93 -3.00 4.97 -11.02
C LEU A 93 -1.59 5.32 -10.55
N SER A 94 -0.58 4.88 -11.26
CA SER A 94 0.80 5.23 -10.97
C SER A 94 1.49 5.75 -12.24
N MET A 95 2.32 6.74 -12.09
CA MET A 95 3.12 7.30 -13.18
C MET A 95 4.54 7.55 -12.70
N THR A 96 5.51 7.14 -13.50
CA THR A 96 6.91 7.42 -13.24
C THR A 96 7.49 8.17 -14.42
N ASN A 97 8.03 9.36 -14.16
CA ASN A 97 8.75 10.16 -15.14
C ASN A 97 10.24 10.22 -14.78
N ARG A 98 11.10 9.82 -15.70
CA ARG A 98 12.56 9.84 -15.54
C ARG A 98 13.14 11.01 -16.30
N PHE A 99 13.65 11.97 -15.56
CA PHE A 99 14.42 13.10 -16.08
C PHE A 99 15.92 12.77 -16.00
N SER A 100 16.76 13.61 -16.58
CA SER A 100 18.21 13.37 -16.55
C SER A 100 18.81 13.40 -15.14
N GLN A 101 18.28 14.25 -14.26
CA GLN A 101 18.81 14.50 -12.94
C GLN A 101 17.94 13.91 -11.83
N PHE A 102 16.63 13.74 -12.05
CA PHE A 102 15.70 13.25 -11.04
C PHE A 102 14.64 12.34 -11.65
N GLN A 103 14.00 11.57 -10.82
CA GLN A 103 12.83 10.75 -11.12
C GLN A 103 11.66 11.26 -10.30
N LEU A 104 10.52 11.42 -10.95
CA LEU A 104 9.26 11.75 -10.32
C LEU A 104 8.34 10.52 -10.36
N HIS A 105 7.90 10.08 -9.21
CA HIS A 105 6.89 9.04 -9.06
C HIS A 105 5.63 9.65 -8.50
N SER A 106 4.50 9.40 -9.15
CA SER A 106 3.18 9.85 -8.71
C SER A 106 2.27 8.63 -8.61
N HIS A 107 1.52 8.55 -7.53
CA HIS A 107 0.58 7.46 -7.29
C HIS A 107 -0.71 8.02 -6.71
N VAL A 108 -1.84 7.48 -7.17
CA VAL A 108 -3.18 7.76 -6.65
C VAL A 108 -3.90 6.44 -6.52
N ASP A 109 -4.46 6.17 -5.38
CA ASP A 109 -5.38 5.08 -5.15
C ASP A 109 -6.68 5.57 -4.50
N TYR A 110 -7.76 4.98 -4.95
CA TYR A 110 -9.10 5.26 -4.44
C TYR A 110 -9.77 3.94 -4.09
N HIS A 111 -10.31 3.84 -2.89
CA HIS A 111 -11.10 2.71 -2.43
C HIS A 111 -12.53 3.14 -2.11
N TYR A 112 -13.45 2.30 -2.49
CA TYR A 112 -14.86 2.44 -2.14
C TYR A 112 -15.39 1.12 -1.64
N ASP A 113 -15.71 1.08 -0.36
CA ASP A 113 -16.15 -0.10 0.35
C ASP A 113 -17.56 0.08 0.87
N THR A 114 -18.37 -0.96 0.72
CA THR A 114 -19.72 -1.00 1.24
C THR A 114 -19.89 -2.23 2.10
N TYR A 115 -20.35 -2.04 3.34
CA TYR A 115 -20.61 -3.11 4.29
C TYR A 115 -22.04 -3.01 4.80
N HIS A 116 -22.73 -4.13 4.82
CA HIS A 116 -23.99 -4.27 5.50
C HIS A 116 -23.71 -4.90 6.87
N ILE A 117 -23.92 -4.15 7.93
CA ILE A 117 -23.80 -4.67 9.29
C ILE A 117 -25.16 -5.25 9.66
N ASN A 118 -25.15 -6.48 10.15
CA ASN A 118 -26.36 -7.19 10.55
C ASN A 118 -26.88 -6.73 11.93
N ASP A 119 -26.86 -5.42 12.18
CA ASP A 119 -27.47 -4.86 13.38
C ASP A 119 -28.95 -4.59 13.13
N MET A 120 -29.77 -5.10 14.01
CA MET A 120 -31.22 -5.33 13.82
C MET A 120 -32.06 -4.07 13.62
N ALA A 121 -31.51 -2.91 13.69
CA ALA A 121 -32.27 -1.66 13.60
C ALA A 121 -31.90 -0.75 12.43
N ILE A 122 -30.77 -0.96 11.77
CA ILE A 122 -30.27 -0.01 10.76
C ILE A 122 -29.93 -0.79 9.50
N GLY A 123 -30.91 -0.92 8.61
CA GLY A 123 -30.78 -1.56 7.30
C GLY A 123 -29.87 -0.82 6.31
N ASP A 124 -29.10 0.16 6.74
CA ASP A 124 -28.30 0.97 5.88
C ASP A 124 -26.88 0.42 5.74
N ALA A 125 -26.43 0.29 4.48
CA ALA A 125 -25.07 -0.05 4.17
C ALA A 125 -24.13 1.08 4.63
N ARG A 126 -23.08 0.74 5.37
CA ARG A 126 -21.98 1.67 5.62
C ARG A 126 -21.10 1.77 4.39
N LYS A 127 -20.90 2.98 3.93
CA LYS A 127 -20.03 3.27 2.79
C LYS A 127 -18.79 3.98 3.30
N ILE A 128 -17.64 3.46 2.92
CA ILE A 128 -16.34 4.02 3.27
C ILE A 128 -15.65 4.41 1.98
N HIS A 129 -15.12 5.61 1.96
CA HIS A 129 -14.31 6.13 0.88
C HIS A 129 -12.91 6.41 1.40
N SER A 130 -11.91 6.03 0.66
CA SER A 130 -10.56 6.49 0.93
C SER A 130 -9.84 6.85 -0.36
N LEU A 131 -9.09 7.91 -0.31
CA LEU A 131 -8.26 8.41 -1.39
C LEU A 131 -6.86 8.64 -0.84
N ASN A 132 -5.87 8.06 -1.49
CA ASN A 132 -4.47 8.38 -1.24
C ASN A 132 -3.87 8.92 -2.52
N ALA A 133 -3.10 9.98 -2.39
CA ALA A 133 -2.33 10.54 -3.48
C ALA A 133 -0.93 10.87 -2.96
N ASP A 134 0.09 10.38 -3.63
CA ASP A 134 1.46 10.70 -3.29
C ASP A 134 2.28 11.08 -4.53
N VAL A 135 3.22 11.97 -4.29
CA VAL A 135 4.22 12.38 -5.28
C VAL A 135 5.56 12.35 -4.60
N THR A 136 6.49 11.59 -5.16
CA THR A 136 7.86 11.50 -4.69
C THR A 136 8.81 11.89 -5.81
N ALA A 137 9.69 12.82 -5.52
CA ALA A 137 10.79 13.21 -6.39
C ALA A 137 12.10 12.79 -5.74
N ASN A 138 12.93 12.04 -6.44
CA ASN A 138 14.27 11.69 -5.99
C ASN A 138 15.29 11.93 -7.10
N ASN A 139 16.52 12.25 -6.71
CA ASN A 139 17.57 12.39 -7.67
C ASN A 139 18.16 11.03 -8.08
N ASN A 140 18.70 10.94 -9.30
CA ASN A 140 19.40 9.76 -9.77
C ASN A 140 20.81 9.72 -9.18
N LYS A 141 21.00 9.00 -8.08
CA LYS A 141 22.24 8.88 -7.29
C LYS A 141 23.54 8.72 -8.10
N SER A 142 23.47 8.11 -9.26
CA SER A 142 24.65 7.81 -10.07
C SER A 142 25.29 9.05 -10.73
N SER A 143 24.62 10.18 -10.76
CA SER A 143 25.02 11.33 -11.57
C SER A 143 25.64 12.49 -10.80
N TYR A 144 25.44 12.58 -9.49
CA TYR A 144 25.88 13.74 -8.71
C TYR A 144 26.68 13.35 -7.45
N LYS A 145 27.99 13.31 -7.57
CA LYS A 145 29.00 13.47 -6.50
C LYS A 145 28.54 13.29 -5.04
N GLY A 146 27.79 12.20 -4.74
CA GLY A 146 27.40 11.89 -3.37
C GLY A 146 26.23 12.70 -2.80
N LEU A 147 25.49 13.46 -3.62
CA LEU A 147 24.27 14.13 -3.19
C LEU A 147 23.05 13.25 -3.46
N TYR A 148 22.27 12.96 -2.43
CA TYR A 148 20.97 12.29 -2.53
C TYR A 148 19.89 13.18 -1.94
N ASP A 149 18.86 13.47 -2.75
CA ASP A 149 17.72 14.26 -2.33
C ASP A 149 16.45 13.49 -2.64
N GLU A 150 15.57 13.43 -1.68
CA GLU A 150 14.22 12.88 -1.82
C GLU A 150 13.20 13.84 -1.22
N PHE A 151 12.16 14.16 -2.00
CA PHE A 151 11.03 14.94 -1.56
C PHE A 151 9.77 14.13 -1.78
N SER A 152 8.92 14.06 -0.79
CA SER A 152 7.66 13.34 -0.88
C SER A 152 6.53 14.17 -0.28
N LEU A 153 5.42 14.22 -1.01
CA LEU A 153 4.16 14.81 -0.58
C LEU A 153 3.10 13.73 -0.64
N LYS A 154 2.46 13.44 0.48
CA LYS A 154 1.37 12.49 0.57
C LYS A 154 0.12 13.17 1.10
N TYR A 155 -0.99 12.98 0.41
CA TYR A 155 -2.33 13.31 0.88
C TYR A 155 -3.13 12.03 1.06
N SER A 156 -3.86 11.91 2.17
CA SER A 156 -4.80 10.82 2.42
C SER A 156 -6.12 11.38 2.93
N TYR A 157 -7.20 10.90 2.35
CA TYR A 157 -8.55 11.14 2.81
C TYR A 157 -9.21 9.82 3.16
N SER A 158 -9.91 9.76 4.26
CA SER A 158 -10.76 8.65 4.65
C SER A 158 -12.07 9.20 5.21
N GLY A 159 -13.20 8.65 4.74
CA GLY A 159 -14.51 9.11 5.17
C GLY A 159 -15.53 7.99 5.20
N ILE A 160 -16.35 7.99 6.24
CA ILE A 160 -17.52 7.12 6.37
C ILE A 160 -18.75 7.98 6.06
N GLN A 161 -19.62 7.51 5.17
CA GLN A 161 -20.86 8.21 4.85
C GLN A 161 -21.65 8.50 6.14
N ASN A 162 -22.01 9.76 6.34
CA ASN A 162 -22.71 10.25 7.54
C ASN A 162 -21.92 10.03 8.85
N GLY A 163 -20.61 10.01 8.79
CA GLY A 163 -19.73 9.77 9.93
C GLY A 163 -18.51 10.66 9.96
N MET A 164 -17.44 10.13 10.50
CA MET A 164 -16.16 10.80 10.63
C MET A 164 -15.44 10.87 9.28
N GLN A 165 -14.79 12.00 9.04
CA GLN A 165 -13.90 12.22 7.91
C GLN A 165 -12.53 12.64 8.44
N GLU A 166 -11.50 12.12 7.81
CA GLU A 166 -10.10 12.41 8.15
C GLU A 166 -9.35 12.84 6.90
N ASN A 167 -8.66 13.97 7.00
CA ASN A 167 -7.76 14.48 5.97
C ASN A 167 -6.35 14.52 6.56
N TYR A 168 -5.41 13.91 5.88
CA TYR A 168 -4.04 13.83 6.30
C TYR A 168 -3.12 14.30 5.18
N LEU A 169 -2.24 15.24 5.50
CA LEU A 169 -1.20 15.73 4.58
C LEU A 169 0.16 15.53 5.24
N ARG A 170 1.06 14.89 4.52
CA ARG A 170 2.45 14.68 4.96
C ARG A 170 3.41 15.21 3.90
N PHE A 171 4.35 16.01 4.36
CA PHE A 171 5.53 16.39 3.61
C PHE A 171 6.76 15.75 4.24
N LYS A 172 7.64 15.19 3.41
CA LYS A 172 8.96 14.70 3.81
C LYS A 172 10.01 15.22 2.84
N ALA A 173 11.14 15.64 3.39
CA ALA A 173 12.32 15.93 2.63
C ALA A 173 13.53 15.26 3.29
N HIS A 174 14.28 14.52 2.50
CA HIS A 174 15.54 13.90 2.89
C HIS A 174 16.64 14.43 2.01
N LEU A 175 17.66 15.02 2.63
CA LEU A 175 18.83 15.58 1.96
C LEU A 175 20.07 14.89 2.53
N GLU A 176 20.81 14.20 1.69
CA GLU A 176 22.05 13.52 2.11
C GLU A 176 23.19 13.97 1.24
N HIS A 177 24.27 14.42 1.86
CA HIS A 177 25.50 14.77 1.18
C HIS A 177 26.67 13.95 1.72
N SER A 178 27.29 13.16 0.85
CA SER A 178 28.51 12.42 1.15
C SER A 178 29.72 13.12 0.54
N ASN A 179 30.63 13.61 1.36
CA ASN A 179 31.80 14.32 0.89
C ASN A 179 33.11 13.64 1.37
N SER A 180 34.05 13.56 0.46
CA SER A 180 35.42 13.11 0.75
C SER A 180 36.38 14.26 1.16
N TRP A 181 35.88 15.48 1.39
CA TRP A 181 36.69 16.67 1.67
C TRP A 181 37.39 16.61 3.02
N PHE A 182 36.85 15.90 3.99
CA PHE A 182 37.51 15.74 5.28
C PHE A 182 38.22 14.39 5.35
N ARG A 183 39.28 14.22 4.60
CA ARG A 183 40.16 13.05 4.73
C ARG A 183 41.08 13.21 5.97
N TYR A 184 40.47 13.12 7.16
CA TYR A 184 41.19 12.65 8.34
C TYR A 184 40.86 11.14 8.48
N GLY A 185 41.73 10.30 7.86
CA GLY A 185 41.52 8.85 7.86
C GLY A 185 40.79 8.33 6.61
N LYS A 186 40.66 7.00 6.51
CA LYS A 186 40.08 6.29 5.35
C LYS A 186 38.52 6.27 5.36
N GLY A 187 37.87 7.28 5.89
CA GLY A 187 36.41 7.32 6.05
C GLY A 187 35.73 8.36 5.15
N THR A 188 34.53 8.05 4.63
CA THR A 188 33.60 8.99 3.99
C THR A 188 32.72 9.59 5.08
N GLN A 189 32.61 10.91 5.12
CA GLN A 189 31.65 11.59 6.02
C GLN A 189 30.36 11.84 5.27
N THR A 190 29.24 11.52 5.89
CA THR A 190 27.90 11.75 5.34
C THR A 190 27.16 12.68 6.28
N LEU A 191 26.62 13.77 5.75
CA LEU A 191 25.65 14.64 6.42
C LEU A 191 24.28 14.34 5.85
N ALA A 192 23.32 13.99 6.72
CA ALA A 192 21.93 13.80 6.34
C ALA A 192 21.03 14.76 7.14
N ILE A 193 20.04 15.33 6.47
CA ILE A 193 19.02 16.19 7.06
C ILE A 193 17.66 15.66 6.67
N ASP A 194 16.84 15.34 7.68
CA ASP A 194 15.46 14.90 7.51
C ASP A 194 14.50 15.97 8.02
N VAL A 195 13.55 16.35 7.17
CA VAL A 195 12.45 17.24 7.52
C VAL A 195 11.14 16.51 7.30
N ASN A 196 10.30 16.46 8.35
CA ASN A 196 8.97 15.88 8.28
C ASN A 196 7.95 16.90 8.82
N ALA A 197 6.86 17.10 8.08
CA ALA A 197 5.73 17.92 8.50
C ALA A 197 4.44 17.15 8.24
N ASP A 198 3.62 17.01 9.26
CA ASP A 198 2.35 16.29 9.23
C ASP A 198 1.22 17.23 9.64
N LEU A 199 0.14 17.26 8.86
CA LEU A 199 -1.11 17.93 9.17
C LEU A 199 -2.23 16.90 9.14
N ASN A 200 -2.99 16.79 10.21
CA ASN A 200 -4.16 15.94 10.30
C ASN A 200 -5.38 16.76 10.71
N VAL A 201 -6.46 16.65 9.94
CA VAL A 201 -7.75 17.32 10.20
C VAL A 201 -8.83 16.25 10.26
N ILE A 202 -9.49 16.14 11.41
CA ILE A 202 -10.58 15.20 11.65
C ILE A 202 -11.86 15.99 11.80
N GLU A 203 -12.84 15.69 10.96
CA GLU A 203 -14.18 16.27 11.00
C GLU A 203 -15.17 15.18 11.39
N GLN A 204 -15.96 15.44 12.39
CA GLN A 204 -17.04 14.55 12.82
C GLN A 204 -18.39 15.21 12.56
N SER A 205 -19.20 14.58 11.72
CA SER A 205 -20.60 15.00 11.58
C SER A 205 -21.35 14.64 12.87
N GLN A 206 -21.88 15.63 13.55
CA GLN A 206 -22.75 15.36 14.69
C GLN A 206 -24.07 14.82 14.17
N PHE A 207 -24.41 13.58 14.54
CA PHE A 207 -25.78 13.10 14.43
C PHE A 207 -26.61 13.87 15.46
N ILE A 208 -27.45 14.79 14.99
CA ILE A 208 -28.58 15.30 15.78
C ILE A 208 -29.65 14.23 15.66
N ILE A 209 -29.85 13.49 16.74
CA ILE A 209 -30.94 12.51 16.92
C ILE A 209 -32.22 13.27 17.15
#